data_16f7f471ec120358de0ca02e22181ecb
#
_entry.id   16f7f471ec120358de0ca02e22181ecb
#
_cell.length_a   1.000
_cell.length_b   1.000
_cell.length_c   1.000
_cell.angle_alpha   90.00
_cell.angle_beta   90.00
_cell.angle_gamma   90.00
#
_symmetry.space_group_name_H-M   'P 1'
#
loop_
_entity.id
_entity.type
_entity.pdbx_description
1 polymer ?
#
loop_
_entity_poly.entity_id
_entity_poly.type
_entity_poly.pdbx_seq_one_letter_code
_entity_poly.pdbx_strand_id
1 'polypeptide(L)'
;MNAAKDLIYSDARDQVEPFRFDHAVTEVFQDMIERSVPGYGTTLEMISLVARRFARPFTRGYDLGSSLGASTFAMRHGMSKNGCSLIAVDNSEPMMKRFTELLSLSPTGIPVQPLCADIRDVAIDNASVVTLNFTLQFLPPEDRLPLLKKIHDGLVDTGALVLSEKIVFPNPLEQELQTELHHSFKRANGYSALEVAQKRNALENVLVPDSLSEHRERLLAAGFKHVYLWFQCFSFVSIVAHK
;
A
#
# COMPACT_ATOMS: atom_id res chain seq x y z
N MET A 1 -6.16 -2.17 -21.68
CA MET A 1 -5.84 -3.60 -21.76
C MET A 1 -6.39 -4.23 -20.51
N ASN A 2 -7.21 -5.29 -20.61
CA ASN A 2 -7.66 -5.99 -19.41
C ASN A 2 -6.43 -6.67 -18.78
N ALA A 3 -6.26 -6.49 -17.45
CA ALA A 3 -5.24 -7.21 -16.71
C ALA A 3 -5.44 -8.73 -16.87
N ALA A 4 -4.35 -9.48 -16.91
CA ALA A 4 -4.43 -10.93 -16.89
C ALA A 4 -5.08 -11.39 -15.58
N LYS A 5 -5.91 -12.44 -15.66
CA LYS A 5 -6.57 -12.99 -14.48
C LYS A 5 -5.57 -13.67 -13.56
N ASP A 6 -5.64 -13.39 -12.26
CA ASP A 6 -4.84 -14.10 -11.25
C ASP A 6 -5.28 -15.55 -11.12
N LEU A 7 -4.45 -16.45 -11.60
CA LEU A 7 -4.58 -17.91 -11.52
C LEU A 7 -3.35 -18.56 -10.87
N ILE A 8 -2.49 -17.79 -10.20
CA ILE A 8 -1.22 -18.28 -9.63
C ILE A 8 -1.45 -19.47 -8.68
N TYR A 9 -2.55 -19.46 -7.96
CA TYR A 9 -2.89 -20.49 -6.99
C TYR A 9 -4.08 -21.36 -7.41
N SER A 10 -4.38 -21.45 -8.72
CA SER A 10 -5.53 -22.25 -9.23
C SER A 10 -5.32 -23.75 -9.10
N ASP A 11 -4.07 -24.20 -9.28
CA ASP A 11 -3.73 -25.62 -9.24
C ASP A 11 -3.27 -26.04 -7.84
N ALA A 12 -3.63 -27.26 -7.41
CA ALA A 12 -3.21 -27.80 -6.13
C ALA A 12 -1.67 -27.97 -6.10
N ARG A 13 -1.05 -27.56 -5.01
CA ARG A 13 0.39 -27.64 -4.78
C ARG A 13 0.67 -28.41 -3.50
N ASP A 14 1.62 -29.34 -3.55
CA ASP A 14 2.08 -30.06 -2.36
C ASP A 14 2.79 -29.13 -1.37
N GLN A 15 3.52 -28.15 -1.90
CA GLN A 15 4.17 -27.08 -1.13
C GLN A 15 3.88 -25.73 -1.77
N VAL A 16 3.51 -24.76 -0.94
CA VAL A 16 3.26 -23.39 -1.36
C VAL A 16 4.46 -22.56 -0.94
N GLU A 17 5.20 -22.05 -1.93
CA GLU A 17 6.33 -21.16 -1.70
C GLU A 17 5.88 -19.83 -1.07
N PRO A 18 6.74 -19.19 -0.26
CA PRO A 18 6.46 -17.86 0.27
C PRO A 18 6.17 -16.85 -0.86
N PHE A 19 5.21 -15.98 -0.62
CA PHE A 19 4.81 -14.96 -1.59
C PHE A 19 5.98 -14.02 -1.93
N ARG A 20 6.16 -13.75 -3.23
CA ARG A 20 7.16 -12.81 -3.74
C ARG A 20 6.54 -11.90 -4.79
N PHE A 21 6.94 -10.65 -4.81
CA PHE A 21 6.58 -9.69 -5.87
C PHE A 21 7.49 -9.90 -7.10
N ASP A 22 7.38 -11.08 -7.72
CA ASP A 22 8.15 -11.50 -8.89
C ASP A 22 7.43 -11.16 -10.20
N HIS A 23 7.98 -11.67 -11.32
CA HIS A 23 7.42 -11.45 -12.66
C HIS A 23 6.00 -12.03 -12.79
N ALA A 24 5.75 -13.24 -12.26
CA ALA A 24 4.45 -13.89 -12.37
C ALA A 24 3.36 -13.10 -11.64
N VAL A 25 3.68 -12.59 -10.45
CA VAL A 25 2.80 -11.72 -9.68
C VAL A 25 2.60 -10.39 -10.40
N THR A 26 3.64 -9.80 -10.99
CA THR A 26 3.57 -8.52 -11.71
C THR A 26 2.52 -8.54 -12.82
N GLU A 27 2.44 -9.63 -13.59
CA GLU A 27 1.51 -9.76 -14.73
C GLU A 27 0.03 -9.76 -14.30
N VAL A 28 -0.28 -10.24 -13.11
CA VAL A 28 -1.66 -10.39 -12.61
C VAL A 28 -1.97 -9.49 -11.42
N PHE A 29 -1.04 -8.63 -11.00
CA PHE A 29 -1.12 -7.89 -9.75
C PHE A 29 -2.37 -7.02 -9.65
N GLN A 30 -2.78 -6.37 -10.71
CA GLN A 30 -3.98 -5.54 -10.71
C GLN A 30 -5.23 -6.37 -10.41
N ASP A 31 -5.46 -7.47 -11.12
CA ASP A 31 -6.59 -8.40 -10.86
C ASP A 31 -6.49 -8.98 -9.46
N MET A 32 -5.27 -9.36 -9.06
CA MET A 32 -4.99 -9.93 -7.74
C MET A 32 -5.40 -8.99 -6.60
N ILE A 33 -5.03 -7.71 -6.64
CA ILE A 33 -5.29 -6.78 -5.55
C ILE A 33 -6.76 -6.35 -5.53
N GLU A 34 -7.38 -6.11 -6.67
CA GLU A 34 -8.79 -5.74 -6.79
C GLU A 34 -9.71 -6.85 -6.25
N ARG A 35 -9.39 -8.11 -6.52
CA ARG A 35 -10.15 -9.28 -6.05
C ARG A 35 -9.83 -9.69 -4.60
N SER A 36 -8.74 -9.19 -4.02
CA SER A 36 -8.27 -9.60 -2.68
C SER A 36 -8.43 -8.53 -1.60
N VAL A 37 -8.44 -7.25 -1.97
CA VAL A 37 -8.46 -6.12 -1.02
C VAL A 37 -9.80 -5.40 -1.13
N PRO A 38 -10.71 -5.59 -0.15
CA PRO A 38 -12.00 -4.91 -0.16
C PRO A 38 -11.82 -3.39 -0.05
N GLY A 39 -12.49 -2.65 -0.94
CA GLY A 39 -12.44 -1.20 -0.97
C GLY A 39 -11.15 -0.60 -1.57
N TYR A 40 -10.33 -1.39 -2.26
CA TYR A 40 -9.07 -0.90 -2.84
C TYR A 40 -9.27 0.32 -3.75
N GLY A 41 -10.25 0.27 -4.67
CA GLY A 41 -10.57 1.40 -5.54
C GLY A 41 -10.96 2.66 -4.76
N THR A 42 -11.81 2.52 -3.73
CA THR A 42 -12.20 3.62 -2.84
C THR A 42 -10.99 4.21 -2.11
N THR A 43 -10.07 3.35 -1.66
CA THR A 43 -8.83 3.81 -1.00
C THR A 43 -7.99 4.67 -1.96
N LEU A 44 -7.84 4.27 -3.22
CA LEU A 44 -7.11 5.05 -4.23
C LEU A 44 -7.78 6.41 -4.51
N GLU A 45 -9.11 6.45 -4.65
CA GLU A 45 -9.84 7.71 -4.82
C GLU A 45 -9.60 8.66 -3.65
N MET A 46 -9.64 8.16 -2.43
CA MET A 46 -9.40 8.97 -1.23
C MET A 46 -7.94 9.41 -1.11
N ILE A 47 -6.97 8.58 -1.49
CA ILE A 47 -5.55 9.00 -1.59
C ILE A 47 -5.42 10.24 -2.47
N SER A 48 -6.14 10.29 -3.61
CA SER A 48 -6.16 11.48 -4.47
C SER A 48 -6.69 12.73 -3.74
N LEU A 49 -7.77 12.60 -2.95
CA LEU A 49 -8.36 13.69 -2.19
C LEU A 49 -7.43 14.15 -1.04
N VAL A 50 -6.81 13.22 -0.32
CA VAL A 50 -5.82 13.53 0.72
C VAL A 50 -4.61 14.24 0.09
N ALA A 51 -4.11 13.74 -1.03
CA ALA A 51 -3.01 14.38 -1.75
C ALA A 51 -3.37 15.82 -2.16
N ARG A 52 -4.58 16.06 -2.68
CA ARG A 52 -5.07 17.41 -3.00
C ARG A 52 -5.14 18.33 -1.79
N ARG A 53 -5.54 17.82 -0.64
CA ARG A 53 -5.70 18.58 0.60
C ARG A 53 -4.36 19.00 1.20
N PHE A 54 -3.39 18.09 1.21
CA PHE A 54 -2.11 18.26 1.89
C PHE A 54 -0.96 18.73 1.00
N ALA A 55 -1.01 18.51 -0.32
CA ALA A 55 0.01 19.01 -1.25
C ALA A 55 0.27 20.51 -1.07
N ARG A 56 1.55 20.91 -1.14
CA ARG A 56 2.02 22.28 -1.11
C ARG A 56 2.84 22.56 -2.36
N PRO A 57 2.83 23.78 -2.90
CA PRO A 57 3.71 24.14 -4.02
C PRO A 57 5.17 23.84 -3.69
N PHE A 58 5.92 23.39 -4.70
CA PHE A 58 7.36 23.10 -4.62
C PHE A 58 7.74 22.01 -3.60
N THR A 59 6.81 21.10 -3.30
CA THR A 59 7.06 19.94 -2.42
C THR A 59 7.05 18.64 -3.20
N ARG A 60 7.47 17.57 -2.52
CA ARG A 60 7.46 16.20 -3.04
C ARG A 60 6.34 15.37 -2.45
N GLY A 61 5.87 14.40 -3.23
CA GLY A 61 5.12 13.25 -2.73
C GLY A 61 5.98 11.99 -2.80
N TYR A 62 5.79 11.08 -1.89
CA TYR A 62 6.46 9.78 -1.88
C TYR A 62 5.43 8.66 -1.84
N ASP A 63 5.55 7.72 -2.77
CA ASP A 63 4.79 6.47 -2.76
C ASP A 63 5.74 5.32 -2.44
N LEU A 64 5.70 4.85 -1.20
CA LEU A 64 6.62 3.87 -0.64
C LEU A 64 5.99 2.47 -0.70
N GLY A 65 6.52 1.62 -1.57
CA GLY A 65 5.92 0.36 -1.99
C GLY A 65 4.93 0.58 -3.13
N SER A 66 5.40 1.24 -4.19
CA SER A 66 4.53 1.74 -5.27
C SER A 66 3.98 0.64 -6.18
N SER A 67 4.57 -0.56 -6.19
CA SER A 67 4.19 -1.66 -7.08
C SER A 67 4.01 -1.19 -8.54
N LEU A 68 2.82 -1.36 -9.12
CA LEU A 68 2.47 -0.88 -10.46
C LEU A 68 2.04 0.60 -10.50
N GLY A 69 2.19 1.34 -9.39
CA GLY A 69 1.97 2.78 -9.33
C GLY A 69 0.53 3.24 -9.12
N ALA A 70 -0.40 2.38 -8.69
CA ALA A 70 -1.79 2.77 -8.51
C ALA A 70 -1.94 3.96 -7.54
N SER A 71 -1.28 3.92 -6.38
CA SER A 71 -1.23 5.03 -5.42
C SER A 71 -0.49 6.24 -5.98
N THR A 72 0.59 6.01 -6.75
CA THR A 72 1.32 7.09 -7.44
C THR A 72 0.41 7.85 -8.41
N PHE A 73 -0.38 7.16 -9.23
CA PHE A 73 -1.31 7.82 -10.16
C PHE A 73 -2.43 8.56 -9.41
N ALA A 74 -2.93 8.00 -8.32
CA ALA A 74 -3.90 8.68 -7.46
C ALA A 74 -3.32 9.96 -6.84
N MET A 75 -2.11 9.90 -6.28
CA MET A 75 -1.40 11.08 -5.76
C MET A 75 -1.13 12.11 -6.85
N ARG A 76 -0.70 11.66 -8.05
CA ARG A 76 -0.42 12.52 -9.21
C ARG A 76 -1.63 13.34 -9.61
N HIS A 77 -2.80 12.73 -9.57
CA HIS A 77 -4.07 13.42 -9.83
C HIS A 77 -4.39 14.45 -8.75
N GLY A 78 -4.12 14.13 -7.47
CA GLY A 78 -4.36 15.02 -6.33
C GLY A 78 -3.36 16.18 -6.21
N MET A 79 -2.08 15.92 -6.46
CA MET A 79 -0.97 16.87 -6.27
C MET A 79 -0.75 17.84 -7.42
N SER A 80 -1.77 18.27 -8.12
CA SER A 80 -1.67 19.20 -9.28
C SER A 80 -1.25 20.62 -8.89
N LYS A 81 -0.21 20.79 -8.05
CA LYS A 81 0.34 22.07 -7.59
C LYS A 81 1.63 22.43 -8.32
N ASN A 82 1.86 23.73 -8.52
CA ASN A 82 3.07 24.21 -9.18
C ASN A 82 4.35 23.72 -8.47
N GLY A 83 5.28 23.18 -9.23
CA GLY A 83 6.59 22.73 -8.74
C GLY A 83 6.56 21.44 -7.90
N CYS A 84 5.42 20.74 -7.82
CA CYS A 84 5.36 19.43 -7.19
C CYS A 84 5.99 18.35 -8.07
N SER A 85 6.51 17.30 -7.41
CA SER A 85 6.97 16.06 -8.04
C SER A 85 6.63 14.86 -7.16
N LEU A 86 6.70 13.66 -7.74
CA LEU A 86 6.50 12.39 -7.02
C LEU A 86 7.73 11.52 -7.14
N ILE A 87 8.05 10.81 -6.08
CA ILE A 87 9.04 9.73 -6.03
C ILE A 87 8.28 8.45 -5.68
N ALA A 88 8.34 7.48 -6.59
CA ALA A 88 7.68 6.19 -6.44
C ALA A 88 8.75 5.12 -6.21
N VAL A 89 8.71 4.46 -5.08
CA VAL A 89 9.76 3.54 -4.63
C VAL A 89 9.20 2.14 -4.47
N ASP A 90 9.88 1.15 -5.04
CA ASP A 90 9.63 -0.27 -4.80
C ASP A 90 10.93 -1.05 -4.99
N ASN A 91 11.13 -2.12 -4.24
CA ASN A 91 12.33 -2.94 -4.36
C ASN A 91 12.19 -4.11 -5.37
N SER A 92 10.99 -4.31 -5.94
CA SER A 92 10.76 -5.31 -6.98
C SER A 92 11.10 -4.76 -8.36
N GLU A 93 12.19 -5.24 -8.94
CA GLU A 93 12.60 -4.86 -10.30
C GLU A 93 11.51 -5.15 -11.36
N PRO A 94 10.81 -6.32 -11.36
CA PRO A 94 9.71 -6.56 -12.29
C PRO A 94 8.57 -5.54 -12.16
N MET A 95 8.17 -5.21 -10.91
CA MET A 95 7.14 -4.20 -10.67
C MET A 95 7.56 -2.83 -11.20
N MET A 96 8.79 -2.38 -10.90
CA MET A 96 9.29 -1.06 -11.32
C MET A 96 9.45 -0.95 -12.83
N LYS A 97 9.89 -2.02 -13.50
CA LYS A 97 9.93 -2.07 -14.96
C LYS A 97 8.54 -1.87 -15.54
N ARG A 98 7.56 -2.65 -15.06
CA ARG A 98 6.18 -2.56 -15.54
C ARG A 98 5.55 -1.21 -15.22
N PHE A 99 5.79 -0.66 -14.03
CA PHE A 99 5.33 0.68 -13.65
C PHE A 99 5.88 1.76 -14.58
N THR A 100 7.18 1.69 -14.93
CA THR A 100 7.80 2.66 -15.85
C THR A 100 7.16 2.62 -17.25
N GLU A 101 6.80 1.44 -17.74
CA GLU A 101 6.04 1.29 -18.98
C GLU A 101 4.66 1.95 -18.87
N LEU A 102 3.91 1.68 -17.79
CA LEU A 102 2.60 2.28 -17.55
C LEU A 102 2.69 3.81 -17.42
N LEU A 103 3.71 4.32 -16.76
CA LEU A 103 3.95 5.75 -16.59
C LEU A 103 4.21 6.43 -17.94
N SER A 104 4.93 5.79 -18.86
CA SER A 104 5.21 6.31 -20.20
C SER A 104 3.94 6.49 -21.05
N LEU A 105 2.90 5.71 -20.78
CA LEU A 105 1.59 5.83 -21.44
C LEU A 105 0.73 6.98 -20.89
N SER A 106 1.15 7.60 -19.79
CA SER A 106 0.46 8.72 -19.13
C SER A 106 1.41 9.91 -18.93
N PRO A 107 1.82 10.61 -20.00
CA PRO A 107 2.86 11.64 -19.93
C PRO A 107 2.42 12.94 -19.25
N THR A 108 1.11 13.12 -19.01
CA THR A 108 0.56 14.36 -18.45
C THR A 108 0.58 14.37 -16.92
N GLY A 109 0.68 15.55 -16.31
CA GLY A 109 0.66 15.78 -14.87
C GLY A 109 2.04 16.13 -14.30
N ILE A 110 2.17 16.14 -12.96
CA ILE A 110 3.45 16.43 -12.30
C ILE A 110 4.49 15.33 -12.58
N PRO A 111 5.80 15.67 -12.58
CA PRO A 111 6.86 14.69 -12.79
C PRO A 111 6.80 13.56 -11.76
N VAL A 112 7.06 12.33 -12.21
CA VAL A 112 7.19 11.14 -11.36
C VAL A 112 8.56 10.53 -11.63
N GLN A 113 9.30 10.26 -10.56
CA GLN A 113 10.60 9.57 -10.58
C GLN A 113 10.39 8.16 -10.00
N PRO A 114 10.41 7.11 -10.84
CA PRO A 114 10.50 5.73 -10.37
C PRO A 114 11.88 5.45 -9.77
N LEU A 115 11.93 4.75 -8.65
CA LEU A 115 13.17 4.38 -7.96
C LEU A 115 13.08 2.92 -7.48
N CYS A 116 13.89 2.03 -8.08
CA CYS A 116 14.03 0.66 -7.62
C CYS A 116 14.98 0.62 -6.42
N ALA A 117 14.44 0.61 -5.19
CA ALA A 117 15.21 0.65 -3.96
C ALA A 117 14.40 0.13 -2.77
N ASP A 118 15.09 -0.22 -1.69
CA ASP A 118 14.42 -0.46 -0.41
C ASP A 118 13.96 0.88 0.18
N ILE A 119 12.70 0.94 0.61
CA ILE A 119 12.10 2.17 1.18
C ILE A 119 12.81 2.62 2.46
N ARG A 120 13.51 1.69 3.14
CA ARG A 120 14.32 1.99 4.33
C ARG A 120 15.57 2.81 4.01
N ASP A 121 16.08 2.74 2.79
CA ASP A 121 17.32 3.40 2.37
C ASP A 121 17.07 4.75 1.66
N VAL A 122 15.83 5.04 1.29
CA VAL A 122 15.48 6.26 0.58
C VAL A 122 15.38 7.45 1.54
N ALA A 123 16.06 8.53 1.22
CA ALA A 123 15.90 9.81 1.93
C ALA A 123 14.52 10.43 1.63
N ILE A 124 13.86 10.90 2.66
CA ILE A 124 12.57 11.61 2.55
C ILE A 124 12.81 13.04 3.00
N ASP A 125 12.57 13.99 2.10
CA ASP A 125 12.76 15.42 2.36
C ASP A 125 11.73 16.25 1.62
N ASN A 126 11.38 17.39 2.17
CA ASN A 126 10.42 18.34 1.62
C ASN A 126 9.11 17.66 1.17
N ALA A 127 8.67 16.65 1.92
CA ALA A 127 7.49 15.87 1.57
C ALA A 127 6.21 16.54 2.09
N SER A 128 5.21 16.69 1.25
CA SER A 128 3.87 17.13 1.69
C SER A 128 2.88 15.97 1.80
N VAL A 129 3.09 14.90 1.04
CA VAL A 129 2.26 13.68 1.09
C VAL A 129 3.16 12.46 0.95
N VAL A 130 2.98 11.51 1.84
CA VAL A 130 3.62 10.18 1.75
C VAL A 130 2.53 9.12 1.80
N THR A 131 2.66 8.06 1.00
CA THR A 131 1.79 6.89 1.08
C THR A 131 2.59 5.64 1.42
N LEU A 132 2.04 4.83 2.32
CA LEU A 132 2.35 3.42 2.58
C LEU A 132 1.04 2.66 2.39
N ASN A 133 0.78 2.20 1.17
CA ASN A 133 -0.50 1.57 0.83
C ASN A 133 -0.35 0.05 0.75
N PHE A 134 -0.62 -0.63 1.86
CA PHE A 134 -0.40 -2.07 2.07
C PHE A 134 1.07 -2.47 1.94
N THR A 135 1.97 -1.69 2.54
CA THR A 135 3.43 -1.86 2.42
C THR A 135 4.10 -2.17 3.76
N LEU A 136 3.74 -1.44 4.84
CA LEU A 136 4.42 -1.53 6.14
C LEU A 136 4.35 -2.95 6.73
N GLN A 137 3.28 -3.67 6.46
CA GLN A 137 3.04 -5.05 6.90
C GLN A 137 4.05 -6.08 6.36
N PHE A 138 4.82 -5.72 5.33
CA PHE A 138 5.88 -6.55 4.74
C PHE A 138 7.27 -6.26 5.31
N LEU A 139 7.40 -5.21 6.13
CA LEU A 139 8.66 -4.91 6.83
C LEU A 139 8.74 -5.68 8.16
N PRO A 140 9.96 -6.04 8.59
CA PRO A 140 10.20 -6.50 9.94
C PRO A 140 9.61 -5.52 10.98
N PRO A 141 8.98 -6.00 12.06
CA PRO A 141 8.35 -5.13 13.05
C PRO A 141 9.30 -4.07 13.64
N GLU A 142 10.58 -4.42 13.82
CA GLU A 142 11.64 -3.54 14.33
C GLU A 142 11.94 -2.36 13.41
N ASP A 143 11.73 -2.49 12.10
CA ASP A 143 12.03 -1.45 11.11
C ASP A 143 10.87 -0.45 10.93
N ARG A 144 9.66 -0.79 11.40
CA ARG A 144 8.44 0.00 11.15
C ARG A 144 8.48 1.37 11.83
N LEU A 145 8.86 1.43 13.10
CA LEU A 145 8.97 2.70 13.83
C LEU A 145 10.10 3.59 13.29
N PRO A 146 11.32 3.10 13.04
CA PRO A 146 12.35 3.90 12.37
C PRO A 146 11.92 4.50 11.04
N LEU A 147 11.23 3.73 10.17
CA LEU A 147 10.72 4.25 8.91
C LEU A 147 9.68 5.35 9.12
N LEU A 148 8.72 5.16 10.04
CA LEU A 148 7.69 6.16 10.30
C LEU A 148 8.28 7.45 10.89
N LYS A 149 9.33 7.37 11.73
CA LYS A 149 10.08 8.55 12.20
C LYS A 149 10.76 9.29 11.05
N LYS A 150 11.43 8.57 10.16
CA LYS A 150 12.05 9.14 8.96
C LYS A 150 11.01 9.85 8.07
N ILE A 151 9.83 9.25 7.88
CA ILE A 151 8.73 9.88 7.15
C ILE A 151 8.28 11.16 7.86
N HIS A 152 8.02 11.09 9.16
CA HIS A 152 7.62 12.26 9.95
C HIS A 152 8.63 13.40 9.82
N ASP A 153 9.91 13.12 9.97
CA ASP A 153 10.98 14.13 9.92
C ASP A 153 11.11 14.76 8.53
N GLY A 154 10.93 13.97 7.48
CA GLY A 154 10.96 14.43 6.09
C GLY A 154 9.72 15.19 5.61
N LEU A 155 8.60 15.10 6.36
CA LEU A 155 7.39 15.85 6.05
C LEU A 155 7.55 17.33 6.40
N VAL A 156 7.01 18.21 5.54
CA VAL A 156 6.79 19.63 5.90
C VAL A 156 5.75 19.75 7.04
N ASP A 157 5.72 20.86 7.75
CA ASP A 157 4.87 21.04 8.95
C ASP A 157 3.38 20.75 8.73
N THR A 158 2.89 20.90 7.51
CA THR A 158 1.51 20.62 7.14
C THR A 158 1.37 19.34 6.31
N GLY A 159 2.40 18.50 6.30
CA GLY A 159 2.40 17.27 5.51
C GLY A 159 1.63 16.14 6.16
N ALA A 160 1.27 15.13 5.37
CA ALA A 160 0.52 13.97 5.82
C ALA A 160 1.07 12.66 5.27
N LEU A 161 0.92 11.61 6.07
CA LEU A 161 1.09 10.21 5.70
C LEU A 161 -0.29 9.57 5.55
N VAL A 162 -0.49 8.84 4.46
CA VAL A 162 -1.58 7.86 4.32
C VAL A 162 -0.99 6.48 4.55
N LEU A 163 -1.47 5.78 5.56
CA LEU A 163 -1.10 4.41 5.89
C LEU A 163 -2.31 3.51 5.73
N SER A 164 -2.26 2.58 4.78
CA SER A 164 -3.29 1.55 4.59
C SER A 164 -2.68 0.18 4.87
N GLU A 165 -3.34 -0.62 5.71
CA GLU A 165 -2.81 -1.91 6.16
C GLU A 165 -3.93 -2.92 6.40
N LYS A 166 -3.59 -4.19 6.33
CA LYS A 166 -4.40 -5.25 6.92
C LYS A 166 -4.11 -5.31 8.42
N ILE A 167 -5.15 -5.40 9.24
CA ILE A 167 -5.02 -5.47 10.70
C ILE A 167 -5.47 -6.82 11.26
N VAL A 168 -5.06 -7.08 12.51
CA VAL A 168 -5.58 -8.15 13.36
C VAL A 168 -6.43 -7.57 14.48
N PHE A 169 -7.35 -8.38 15.00
CA PHE A 169 -8.24 -8.01 16.09
C PHE A 169 -7.85 -8.76 17.37
N PRO A 170 -7.73 -8.08 18.51
CA PRO A 170 -7.41 -8.71 19.78
C PRO A 170 -8.49 -9.70 20.26
N ASN A 171 -9.77 -9.47 19.89
CA ASN A 171 -10.85 -10.38 20.21
C ASN A 171 -10.84 -11.56 19.21
N PRO A 172 -10.68 -12.82 19.68
CA PRO A 172 -10.63 -13.99 18.79
C PRO A 172 -11.90 -14.21 17.96
N LEU A 173 -13.09 -13.95 18.52
CA LEU A 173 -14.36 -14.10 17.80
C LEU A 173 -14.49 -13.06 16.68
N GLU A 174 -14.07 -11.83 16.95
CA GLU A 174 -14.03 -10.79 15.93
C GLU A 174 -13.02 -11.13 14.84
N GLN A 175 -11.81 -11.57 15.21
CA GLN A 175 -10.79 -12.02 14.27
C GLN A 175 -11.29 -13.13 13.35
N GLU A 176 -11.99 -14.13 13.89
CA GLU A 176 -12.57 -15.23 13.13
C GLU A 176 -13.62 -14.69 12.14
N LEU A 177 -14.59 -13.91 12.61
CA LEU A 177 -15.65 -13.33 11.77
C LEU A 177 -15.08 -12.50 10.63
N GLN A 178 -14.13 -11.60 10.94
CA GLN A 178 -13.51 -10.73 9.93
C GLN A 178 -12.72 -11.54 8.88
N THR A 179 -12.10 -12.63 9.31
CA THR A 179 -11.39 -13.56 8.42
C THR A 179 -12.37 -14.29 7.48
N GLU A 180 -13.47 -14.79 8.01
CA GLU A 180 -14.51 -15.47 7.21
C GLU A 180 -15.17 -14.53 6.19
N LEU A 181 -15.48 -13.30 6.59
CA LEU A 181 -16.03 -12.27 5.70
C LEU A 181 -15.04 -11.93 4.59
N HIS A 182 -13.75 -11.79 4.89
CA HIS A 182 -12.71 -11.56 3.88
C HIS A 182 -12.56 -12.75 2.93
N HIS A 183 -12.60 -13.98 3.42
CA HIS A 183 -12.59 -15.17 2.56
C HIS A 183 -13.83 -15.23 1.66
N SER A 184 -14.99 -14.85 2.20
CA SER A 184 -16.23 -14.78 1.42
C SER A 184 -16.17 -13.71 0.34
N PHE A 185 -15.60 -12.54 0.65
CA PHE A 185 -15.32 -11.49 -0.34
C PHE A 185 -14.45 -12.02 -1.49
N LYS A 186 -13.34 -12.71 -1.20
CA LYS A 186 -12.47 -13.29 -2.24
C LYS A 186 -13.24 -14.29 -3.11
N ARG A 187 -14.05 -15.17 -2.49
CA ARG A 187 -14.85 -16.13 -3.25
C ARG A 187 -15.91 -15.44 -4.12
N ALA A 188 -16.55 -14.40 -3.62
CA ALA A 188 -17.51 -13.60 -4.38
C ALA A 188 -16.85 -12.93 -5.60
N ASN A 189 -15.55 -12.62 -5.50
CA ASN A 189 -14.73 -12.10 -6.60
C ASN A 189 -14.09 -13.21 -7.48
N GLY A 190 -14.59 -14.45 -7.37
CA GLY A 190 -14.26 -15.54 -8.29
C GLY A 190 -13.00 -16.35 -7.94
N TYR A 191 -12.45 -16.25 -6.72
CA TYR A 191 -11.45 -17.20 -6.23
C TYR A 191 -12.12 -18.48 -5.71
N SER A 192 -11.55 -19.63 -5.99
CA SER A 192 -11.91 -20.90 -5.37
C SER A 192 -11.45 -20.96 -3.90
N ALA A 193 -12.00 -21.90 -3.13
CA ALA A 193 -11.54 -22.15 -1.78
C ALA A 193 -10.06 -22.59 -1.73
N LEU A 194 -9.61 -23.33 -2.73
CA LEU A 194 -8.21 -23.75 -2.87
C LEU A 194 -7.28 -22.55 -3.06
N GLU A 195 -7.60 -21.63 -3.98
CA GLU A 195 -6.80 -20.42 -4.23
C GLU A 195 -6.71 -19.55 -2.97
N VAL A 196 -7.84 -19.39 -2.24
CA VAL A 196 -7.85 -18.64 -0.98
C VAL A 196 -6.94 -19.28 0.06
N ALA A 197 -6.98 -20.61 0.21
CA ALA A 197 -6.15 -21.34 1.16
C ALA A 197 -4.67 -21.30 0.80
N GLN A 198 -4.30 -21.55 -0.45
CA GLN A 198 -2.91 -21.53 -0.92
C GLN A 198 -2.30 -20.12 -0.81
N LYS A 199 -3.05 -19.07 -1.19
CA LYS A 199 -2.59 -17.69 -1.07
C LYS A 199 -2.40 -17.27 0.40
N ARG A 200 -3.27 -17.75 1.31
CA ARG A 200 -3.06 -17.53 2.75
C ARG A 200 -1.76 -18.15 3.23
N ASN A 201 -1.49 -19.41 2.85
CA ASN A 201 -0.26 -20.10 3.22
C ASN A 201 0.99 -19.39 2.64
N ALA A 202 0.93 -18.91 1.39
CA ALA A 202 2.02 -18.16 0.78
C ALA A 202 2.34 -16.84 1.52
N LEU A 203 1.33 -16.18 2.07
CA LEU A 203 1.47 -14.92 2.82
C LEU A 203 1.79 -15.13 4.30
N GLU A 204 1.69 -16.36 4.81
CA GLU A 204 2.09 -16.68 6.18
C GLU A 204 3.57 -16.33 6.39
N ASN A 205 3.89 -15.61 7.45
CA ASN A 205 5.23 -15.09 7.78
C ASN A 205 5.83 -14.07 6.77
N VAL A 206 5.14 -13.76 5.67
CA VAL A 206 5.54 -12.71 4.72
C VAL A 206 4.79 -11.41 5.02
N LEU A 207 3.49 -11.51 5.24
CA LEU A 207 2.64 -10.41 5.65
C LEU A 207 2.35 -10.55 7.15
N VAL A 208 2.92 -9.68 7.96
CA VAL A 208 2.77 -9.67 9.43
C VAL A 208 1.90 -8.47 9.82
N PRO A 209 0.60 -8.66 10.05
CA PRO A 209 -0.29 -7.55 10.38
C PRO A 209 -0.16 -7.17 11.87
N ASP A 210 -0.30 -5.88 12.15
CA ASP A 210 -0.47 -5.33 13.49
C ASP A 210 -1.96 -5.06 13.78
N SER A 211 -2.31 -4.79 15.02
CA SER A 211 -3.62 -4.26 15.39
C SER A 211 -3.73 -2.76 15.07
N LEU A 212 -4.96 -2.25 15.00
CA LEU A 212 -5.19 -0.81 14.83
C LEU A 212 -4.58 0.03 15.96
N SER A 213 -4.61 -0.48 17.20
CA SER A 213 -3.98 0.18 18.36
C SER A 213 -2.46 0.30 18.20
N GLU A 214 -1.78 -0.79 17.79
CA GLU A 214 -0.34 -0.78 17.55
C GLU A 214 0.05 0.20 16.43
N HIS A 215 -0.70 0.25 15.33
CA HIS A 215 -0.48 1.27 14.29
C HIS A 215 -0.61 2.68 14.84
N ARG A 216 -1.66 2.95 15.62
CA ARG A 216 -1.90 4.26 16.21
C ARG A 216 -0.80 4.68 17.20
N GLU A 217 -0.43 3.78 18.10
CA GLU A 217 0.65 4.00 19.08
C GLU A 217 1.98 4.26 18.38
N ARG A 218 2.30 3.47 17.36
CA ARG A 218 3.53 3.62 16.57
C ARG A 218 3.59 4.95 15.83
N LEU A 219 2.47 5.39 15.24
CA LEU A 219 2.38 6.70 14.57
C LEU A 219 2.59 7.86 15.57
N LEU A 220 1.96 7.79 16.75
CA LEU A 220 2.17 8.78 17.82
C LEU A 220 3.63 8.77 18.31
N ALA A 221 4.23 7.58 18.49
CA ALA A 221 5.63 7.42 18.88
C ALA A 221 6.61 7.89 17.78
N ALA A 222 6.18 7.92 16.51
CA ALA A 222 6.95 8.50 15.41
C ALA A 222 6.90 10.03 15.37
N GLY A 223 6.01 10.68 16.14
CA GLY A 223 5.89 12.15 16.26
C GLY A 223 4.64 12.75 15.64
N PHE A 224 3.79 11.96 14.97
CA PHE A 224 2.53 12.47 14.43
C PHE A 224 1.59 12.90 15.54
N LYS A 225 1.03 14.11 15.45
CA LYS A 225 0.10 14.67 16.45
C LYS A 225 -1.33 14.22 16.22
N HIS A 226 -1.69 13.99 14.97
CA HIS A 226 -3.04 13.71 14.53
C HIS A 226 -3.08 12.40 13.76
N VAL A 227 -3.84 11.43 14.26
CA VAL A 227 -3.95 10.07 13.69
C VAL A 227 -5.42 9.71 13.58
N TYR A 228 -5.95 9.67 12.37
CA TYR A 228 -7.36 9.45 12.09
C TYR A 228 -7.59 8.24 11.21
N LEU A 229 -8.36 7.27 11.72
CA LEU A 229 -8.94 6.23 10.89
C LEU A 229 -10.04 6.86 10.04
N TRP A 230 -9.94 6.75 8.72
CA TRP A 230 -10.96 7.27 7.80
C TRP A 230 -11.63 6.18 6.96
N PHE A 231 -11.04 4.99 6.89
CA PHE A 231 -11.60 3.85 6.16
C PHE A 231 -11.34 2.56 6.93
N GLN A 232 -12.37 1.71 7.01
CA GLN A 232 -12.24 0.32 7.40
C GLN A 232 -13.24 -0.53 6.64
N CYS A 233 -12.76 -1.64 6.07
CA CYS A 233 -13.58 -2.68 5.48
C CYS A 233 -12.99 -4.03 5.90
N PHE A 234 -13.74 -4.77 6.72
CA PHE A 234 -13.24 -5.96 7.39
C PHE A 234 -11.93 -5.67 8.15
N SER A 235 -10.88 -6.45 7.83
CA SER A 235 -9.54 -6.27 8.40
C SER A 235 -8.66 -5.29 7.61
N PHE A 236 -9.19 -4.53 6.66
CA PHE A 236 -8.44 -3.55 5.88
C PHE A 236 -8.78 -2.14 6.35
N VAL A 237 -7.75 -1.40 6.73
CA VAL A 237 -7.90 -0.04 7.24
C VAL A 237 -7.06 0.95 6.45
N SER A 238 -7.47 2.23 6.47
CA SER A 238 -6.62 3.33 6.05
C SER A 238 -6.68 4.48 7.05
N ILE A 239 -5.51 5.00 7.37
CA ILE A 239 -5.24 6.01 8.39
C ILE A 239 -4.60 7.21 7.71
N VAL A 240 -5.01 8.42 8.08
CA VAL A 240 -4.28 9.66 7.79
C VAL A 240 -3.60 10.12 9.07
N ALA A 241 -2.28 10.32 9.00
CA ALA A 241 -1.49 10.88 10.09
C ALA A 241 -0.79 12.17 9.62
N HIS A 242 -0.82 13.23 10.42
CA HIS A 242 -0.14 14.48 10.08
C HIS A 242 0.50 15.16 11.29
N LYS A 243 1.48 16.04 11.01
CA LYS A 243 2.20 16.83 12.03
C LYS A 243 1.30 17.79 12.79
#